data_2cb264165584d9b5c514fb0cd83c8802
#
_entry.id   2cb264165584d9b5c514fb0cd83c8802
#
_cell.length_a   1.000
_cell.length_b   1.000
_cell.length_c   1.000
_cell.angle_alpha   90.00
_cell.angle_beta   90.00
_cell.angle_gamma   90.00
#
_symmetry.space_group_name_H-M   'P 1'
#
loop_
_entity.id
_entity.type
_entity.pdbx_description
1 polymer ?
#
loop_
_entity_poly.entity_id
_entity_poly.type
_entity_poly.pdbx_seq_one_letter_code
_entity_poly.pdbx_strand_id
1 'polypeptide(L)'
;MSTTRKIAVIDIGSNSCRMVIYEQAGSALIPYFNEKTMAGLGRALSETGKLSPDGRKLALRTFHRFRAITSSLNIRDIRAVATAAVREAKDGPDFKKQSEDILGVPITVLSGADEGRLSALGVAVGFSKPRGLIADLGGTSMELRPVEGSTKGASFLLGPLARATDIKLPYEKRRKIIRKILVENQPSFALDTKKLYAVGGAWRNVAAVHMMLRDYPLRVAHGYEMSRKDIENVIEAAELAQSDKLTREQLTAVSKRRFESLPHSALLLSTLLDVLETDRVIISSFGLRDGVAAEGLPIEGASGLLDAVPLYLQSSPQSRLFGRELYSFIHPISKQFKQSETVLRAICSMADAGARMHPDHRAQLVHEQVLRAPFPAMSHADRLFAAHAAASRYTFKFVDDPQYARLLGMATKRRAKILGTAMRLGSVYSGRSGPILATAKLSAGDGVLKLTVDENYGDLVSETVERRLSQLAGLMKMRPELTIE
;
A
#
# COMPACT_ATOMS: atom_id res chain seq x y z
N MET A 1 -14.20 -2.28 22.18
CA MET A 1 -14.21 -2.80 20.79
C MET A 1 -14.22 -1.60 19.86
N SER A 2 -13.21 -1.39 19.03
CA SER A 2 -13.28 -0.34 18.00
C SER A 2 -14.40 -0.74 17.03
N THR A 3 -15.44 0.06 16.96
CA THR A 3 -16.54 -0.17 16.01
C THR A 3 -16.02 0.09 14.61
N THR A 4 -16.07 -0.91 13.74
CA THR A 4 -15.77 -0.77 12.33
C THR A 4 -16.81 0.15 11.70
N ARG A 5 -16.37 1.23 11.05
CA ARG A 5 -17.23 2.13 10.29
C ARG A 5 -16.84 2.14 8.81
N LYS A 6 -17.77 2.54 7.94
CA LYS A 6 -17.52 2.69 6.51
C LYS A 6 -17.47 4.17 6.15
N ILE A 7 -16.44 4.55 5.37
CA ILE A 7 -16.23 5.91 4.86
C ILE A 7 -16.19 5.81 3.34
N ALA A 8 -17.04 6.54 2.64
CA ALA A 8 -16.98 6.67 1.18
C ALA A 8 -16.24 7.95 0.80
N VAL A 9 -15.21 7.84 0.00
CA VAL A 9 -14.50 8.99 -0.60
C VAL A 9 -14.80 9.03 -2.09
N ILE A 10 -15.35 10.14 -2.55
CA ILE A 10 -15.62 10.43 -3.97
C ILE A 10 -14.61 11.47 -4.43
N ASP A 11 -13.74 11.08 -5.35
CA ASP A 11 -12.69 11.92 -5.93
C ASP A 11 -13.06 12.27 -7.38
N ILE A 12 -13.29 13.55 -7.65
CA ILE A 12 -13.69 14.11 -8.94
C ILE A 12 -12.48 14.78 -9.59
N GLY A 13 -11.71 13.98 -10.32
CA GLY A 13 -10.48 14.42 -10.96
C GLY A 13 -10.66 14.77 -12.44
N SER A 14 -9.64 15.40 -13.04
CA SER A 14 -9.61 15.82 -14.44
C SER A 14 -9.83 14.66 -15.43
N ASN A 15 -9.31 13.48 -15.14
CA ASN A 15 -9.39 12.31 -16.02
C ASN A 15 -10.45 11.29 -15.60
N SER A 16 -10.78 11.23 -14.30
CA SER A 16 -11.70 10.20 -13.78
C SER A 16 -12.43 10.63 -12.54
N CYS A 17 -13.67 10.17 -12.39
CA CYS A 17 -14.41 10.17 -11.14
C CYS A 17 -14.26 8.80 -10.48
N ARG A 18 -13.98 8.77 -9.19
CA ARG A 18 -13.74 7.52 -8.46
C ARG A 18 -14.37 7.55 -7.08
N MET A 19 -15.03 6.48 -6.71
CA MET A 19 -15.49 6.25 -5.35
C MET A 19 -14.72 5.09 -4.75
N VAL A 20 -14.19 5.28 -3.56
CA VAL A 20 -13.63 4.20 -2.72
C VAL A 20 -14.36 4.20 -1.40
N ILE A 21 -14.87 3.05 -1.00
CA ILE A 21 -15.44 2.84 0.31
C ILE A 21 -14.38 2.12 1.15
N TYR A 22 -14.02 2.70 2.27
CA TYR A 22 -13.09 2.12 3.22
C TYR A 22 -13.83 1.54 4.41
N GLU A 23 -13.39 0.39 4.89
CA GLU A 23 -13.60 -0.04 6.27
C GLU A 23 -12.51 0.57 7.14
N GLN A 24 -12.90 1.20 8.24
CA GLN A 24 -12.02 1.90 9.17
C GLN A 24 -12.13 1.29 10.57
N ALA A 25 -10.98 0.98 11.17
CA ALA A 25 -10.85 0.60 12.58
C ALA A 25 -9.54 1.18 13.13
N GLY A 26 -9.60 1.94 14.23
CA GLY A 26 -8.44 2.67 14.73
C GLY A 26 -7.87 3.59 13.65
N SER A 27 -6.59 3.46 13.36
CA SER A 27 -5.88 4.19 12.29
C SER A 27 -5.86 3.46 10.93
N ALA A 28 -6.43 2.26 10.83
CA ALA A 28 -6.45 1.48 9.60
C ALA A 28 -7.59 1.86 8.66
N LEU A 29 -7.27 1.90 7.38
CA LEU A 29 -8.19 2.09 6.27
C LEU A 29 -7.99 0.94 5.27
N ILE A 30 -8.98 0.06 5.14
CA ILE A 30 -8.95 -1.06 4.20
C ILE A 30 -10.00 -0.81 3.12
N PRO A 31 -9.62 -0.77 1.82
CA PRO A 31 -10.59 -0.62 0.74
C PRO A 31 -11.57 -1.79 0.71
N TYR A 32 -12.86 -1.49 0.88
CA TYR A 32 -13.96 -2.44 0.79
C TYR A 32 -14.57 -2.49 -0.61
N PHE A 33 -14.71 -1.30 -1.23
CA PHE A 33 -15.29 -1.15 -2.56
C PHE A 33 -14.54 -0.06 -3.34
N ASN A 34 -14.42 -0.22 -4.66
CA ASN A 34 -13.69 0.71 -5.49
C ASN A 34 -14.25 0.72 -6.91
N GLU A 35 -14.84 1.84 -7.30
CA GLU A 35 -15.35 2.04 -8.65
C GLU A 35 -14.75 3.30 -9.27
N LYS A 36 -14.38 3.21 -10.54
CA LYS A 36 -13.73 4.28 -11.30
C LYS A 36 -14.35 4.42 -12.68
N THR A 37 -14.75 5.64 -13.02
CA THR A 37 -15.21 6.02 -14.35
C THR A 37 -14.23 7.01 -14.99
N MET A 38 -13.81 6.74 -16.21
CA MET A 38 -12.92 7.60 -16.98
C MET A 38 -13.74 8.69 -17.68
N ALA A 39 -14.18 9.69 -16.92
CA ALA A 39 -15.05 10.76 -17.43
C ALA A 39 -14.31 11.73 -18.36
N GLY A 40 -13.03 12.01 -18.10
CA GLY A 40 -12.25 12.93 -18.94
C GLY A 40 -12.75 14.37 -18.85
N LEU A 41 -13.17 14.82 -17.66
CA LEU A 41 -13.71 16.16 -17.43
C LEU A 41 -12.77 17.27 -17.94
N GLY A 42 -11.46 17.11 -17.76
CA GLY A 42 -10.45 18.09 -18.12
C GLY A 42 -10.02 18.09 -19.59
N ARG A 43 -10.56 17.23 -20.47
CA ARG A 43 -10.08 17.08 -21.86
C ARG A 43 -10.19 18.35 -22.69
N ALA A 44 -11.28 19.09 -22.54
CA ALA A 44 -11.55 20.33 -23.29
C ALA A 44 -11.07 21.59 -22.54
N LEU A 45 -10.60 21.46 -21.29
CA LEU A 45 -10.35 22.58 -20.41
C LEU A 45 -9.28 23.54 -20.96
N SER A 46 -8.20 23.00 -21.51
CA SER A 46 -7.10 23.80 -22.07
C SER A 46 -7.48 24.60 -23.29
N GLU A 47 -8.48 24.17 -24.06
CA GLU A 47 -8.92 24.82 -25.33
C GLU A 47 -10.10 25.74 -25.09
N THR A 48 -11.08 25.31 -24.31
CA THR A 48 -12.36 26.00 -24.17
C THR A 48 -12.52 26.77 -22.86
N GLY A 49 -11.69 26.46 -21.86
CA GLY A 49 -11.86 26.92 -20.48
C GLY A 49 -13.07 26.31 -19.76
N LYS A 50 -13.69 25.25 -20.35
CA LYS A 50 -14.86 24.56 -19.80
C LYS A 50 -14.61 23.07 -19.68
N LEU A 51 -15.40 22.40 -18.85
CA LEU A 51 -15.40 20.95 -18.72
C LEU A 51 -15.86 20.30 -20.04
N SER A 52 -15.37 19.11 -20.37
CA SER A 52 -15.82 18.33 -21.51
C SER A 52 -17.32 18.02 -21.37
N PRO A 53 -18.17 18.36 -22.38
CA PRO A 53 -19.61 18.09 -22.32
C PRO A 53 -19.94 16.60 -22.12
N ASP A 54 -19.28 15.70 -22.85
CA ASP A 54 -19.42 14.25 -22.70
C ASP A 54 -18.92 13.79 -21.35
N GLY A 55 -17.81 14.39 -20.88
CA GLY A 55 -17.25 14.13 -19.56
C GLY A 55 -18.23 14.50 -18.44
N ARG A 56 -18.87 15.65 -18.53
CA ARG A 56 -19.93 16.08 -17.60
C ARG A 56 -21.09 15.08 -17.56
N LYS A 57 -21.66 14.77 -18.74
CA LYS A 57 -22.76 13.81 -18.85
C LYS A 57 -22.43 12.46 -18.23
N LEU A 58 -21.24 11.94 -18.51
CA LEU A 58 -20.78 10.66 -17.96
C LEU A 58 -20.54 10.72 -16.44
N ALA A 59 -19.97 11.82 -15.95
CA ALA A 59 -19.73 12.01 -14.52
C ALA A 59 -21.06 12.08 -13.73
N LEU A 60 -22.04 12.89 -14.18
CA LEU A 60 -23.34 13.01 -13.53
C LEU A 60 -24.08 11.67 -13.50
N ARG A 61 -24.06 10.91 -14.60
CA ARG A 61 -24.62 9.54 -14.63
C ARG A 61 -23.90 8.63 -13.62
N THR A 62 -22.58 8.75 -13.47
CA THR A 62 -21.78 7.98 -12.50
C THR A 62 -22.18 8.35 -11.07
N PHE A 63 -22.48 9.62 -10.79
CA PHE A 63 -22.85 10.06 -9.44
C PHE A 63 -24.22 9.52 -9.01
N HIS A 64 -25.19 9.40 -9.89
CA HIS A 64 -26.42 8.67 -9.60
C HIS A 64 -26.14 7.23 -9.13
N ARG A 65 -25.21 6.54 -9.80
CA ARG A 65 -24.79 5.22 -9.41
C ARG A 65 -24.06 5.20 -8.05
N PHE A 66 -23.18 6.16 -7.81
CA PHE A 66 -22.49 6.28 -6.51
C PHE A 66 -23.48 6.52 -5.37
N ARG A 67 -24.48 7.38 -5.60
CA ARG A 67 -25.57 7.62 -4.64
C ARG A 67 -26.36 6.37 -4.33
N ALA A 68 -26.74 5.61 -5.35
CA ALA A 68 -27.47 4.35 -5.17
C ALA A 68 -26.68 3.34 -4.34
N ILE A 69 -25.37 3.19 -4.62
CA ILE A 69 -24.48 2.28 -3.89
C ILE A 69 -24.33 2.70 -2.43
N THR A 70 -24.00 3.97 -2.16
CA THR A 70 -23.82 4.45 -0.79
C THR A 70 -25.10 4.35 0.03
N SER A 71 -26.26 4.62 -0.57
CA SER A 71 -27.57 4.46 0.06
C SER A 71 -27.89 3.00 0.37
N SER A 72 -27.68 2.09 -0.59
CA SER A 72 -27.89 0.64 -0.41
C SER A 72 -27.01 0.04 0.68
N LEU A 73 -25.78 0.55 0.83
CA LEU A 73 -24.84 0.10 1.86
C LEU A 73 -24.96 0.87 3.18
N ASN A 74 -25.98 1.77 3.31
CA ASN A 74 -26.19 2.60 4.49
C ASN A 74 -24.95 3.40 4.94
N ILE A 75 -24.17 3.93 4.00
CA ILE A 75 -22.97 4.69 4.30
C ILE A 75 -23.37 6.14 4.61
N ARG A 76 -23.04 6.60 5.82
CA ARG A 76 -23.36 7.95 6.29
C ARG A 76 -22.20 8.93 6.18
N ASP A 77 -20.95 8.45 6.33
CA ASP A 77 -19.74 9.27 6.16
C ASP A 77 -19.33 9.23 4.68
N ILE A 78 -19.77 10.24 3.93
CA ILE A 78 -19.47 10.41 2.50
C ILE A 78 -18.70 11.71 2.35
N ARG A 79 -17.47 11.64 1.85
CA ARG A 79 -16.57 12.78 1.63
C ARG A 79 -16.33 12.92 0.14
N ALA A 80 -16.89 13.97 -0.46
CA ALA A 80 -16.75 14.25 -1.88
C ALA A 80 -15.77 15.43 -2.08
N VAL A 81 -14.74 15.22 -2.90
CA VAL A 81 -13.75 16.23 -3.25
C VAL A 81 -13.63 16.36 -4.75
N ALA A 82 -13.37 17.59 -5.21
CA ALA A 82 -13.09 17.89 -6.62
C ALA A 82 -11.76 18.64 -6.73
N THR A 83 -11.04 18.41 -7.81
CA THR A 83 -9.68 18.89 -8.01
C THR A 83 -9.58 19.85 -9.19
N ALA A 84 -8.40 20.06 -9.73
CA ALA A 84 -8.05 21.09 -10.71
C ALA A 84 -9.07 21.30 -11.85
N ALA A 85 -9.63 20.26 -12.45
CA ALA A 85 -10.56 20.45 -13.58
C ALA A 85 -11.82 21.22 -13.18
N VAL A 86 -12.41 20.91 -12.02
CA VAL A 86 -13.62 21.59 -11.52
C VAL A 86 -13.25 22.98 -11.00
N ARG A 87 -12.09 23.13 -10.37
CA ARG A 87 -11.60 24.40 -9.84
C ARG A 87 -11.35 25.44 -10.93
N GLU A 88 -10.79 25.02 -12.04
CA GLU A 88 -10.32 25.94 -13.11
C GLU A 88 -11.35 26.17 -14.21
N ALA A 89 -12.36 25.31 -14.32
CA ALA A 89 -13.38 25.44 -15.36
C ALA A 89 -14.35 26.58 -15.07
N LYS A 90 -14.67 27.40 -16.09
CA LYS A 90 -15.68 28.47 -16.01
C LYS A 90 -17.06 27.95 -15.61
N ASP A 91 -17.40 26.72 -16.02
CA ASP A 91 -18.64 26.01 -15.69
C ASP A 91 -18.51 25.05 -14.52
N GLY A 92 -17.38 25.12 -13.79
CA GLY A 92 -17.12 24.32 -12.60
C GLY A 92 -18.14 24.49 -11.47
N PRO A 93 -18.52 25.74 -11.11
CA PRO A 93 -19.53 25.99 -10.07
C PRO A 93 -20.89 25.38 -10.38
N ASP A 94 -21.36 25.49 -11.64
CA ASP A 94 -22.60 24.87 -12.10
C ASP A 94 -22.55 23.33 -12.06
N PHE A 95 -21.45 22.76 -12.56
CA PHE A 95 -21.23 21.31 -12.48
C PHE A 95 -21.17 20.80 -11.02
N LYS A 96 -20.51 21.55 -10.12
CA LYS A 96 -20.46 21.25 -8.69
C LYS A 96 -21.87 21.17 -8.11
N LYS A 97 -22.70 22.21 -8.34
CA LYS A 97 -24.08 22.25 -7.83
C LYS A 97 -24.89 21.07 -8.30
N GLN A 98 -24.91 20.76 -9.60
CA GLN A 98 -25.60 19.61 -10.15
C GLN A 98 -25.11 18.28 -9.53
N SER A 99 -23.81 18.18 -9.29
CA SER A 99 -23.20 16.99 -8.69
C SER A 99 -23.60 16.82 -7.23
N GLU A 100 -23.69 17.91 -6.46
CA GLU A 100 -24.15 17.92 -5.07
C GLU A 100 -25.61 17.52 -4.95
N ASP A 101 -26.47 18.03 -5.84
CA ASP A 101 -27.90 17.68 -5.91
C ASP A 101 -28.08 16.16 -6.14
N ILE A 102 -27.26 15.56 -7.00
CA ILE A 102 -27.31 14.12 -7.29
C ILE A 102 -26.75 13.30 -6.14
N LEU A 103 -25.57 13.65 -5.64
CA LEU A 103 -24.89 12.90 -4.58
C LEU A 103 -25.60 13.04 -3.22
N GLY A 104 -26.28 14.17 -2.99
CA GLY A 104 -26.91 14.52 -1.72
C GLY A 104 -25.91 14.84 -0.61
N VAL A 105 -24.69 15.23 -0.96
CA VAL A 105 -23.62 15.64 -0.05
C VAL A 105 -22.82 16.80 -0.66
N PRO A 106 -22.23 17.70 0.15
CA PRO A 106 -21.42 18.78 -0.35
C PRO A 106 -20.13 18.26 -0.98
N ILE A 107 -19.65 18.97 -2.01
CA ILE A 107 -18.37 18.72 -2.68
C ILE A 107 -17.38 19.82 -2.29
N THR A 108 -16.28 19.43 -1.67
CA THR A 108 -15.17 20.35 -1.40
C THR A 108 -14.26 20.46 -2.61
N VAL A 109 -14.19 21.67 -3.22
CA VAL A 109 -13.23 21.93 -4.29
C VAL A 109 -11.89 22.25 -3.65
N LEU A 110 -10.94 21.35 -3.80
CA LEU A 110 -9.62 21.46 -3.17
C LEU A 110 -8.72 22.46 -3.90
N SER A 111 -7.98 23.26 -3.13
CA SER A 111 -6.83 23.98 -3.65
C SER A 111 -5.67 23.01 -3.94
N GLY A 112 -4.69 23.39 -4.78
CA GLY A 112 -3.47 22.58 -4.94
C GLY A 112 -2.72 22.32 -3.64
N ALA A 113 -2.75 23.30 -2.71
CA ALA A 113 -2.18 23.15 -1.39
C ALA A 113 -2.90 22.09 -0.54
N ASP A 114 -4.24 22.04 -0.61
CA ASP A 114 -5.05 21.01 0.08
C ASP A 114 -4.89 19.64 -0.56
N GLU A 115 -4.85 19.56 -1.90
CA GLU A 115 -4.55 18.31 -2.63
C GLU A 115 -3.22 17.73 -2.16
N GLY A 116 -2.17 18.55 -2.14
CA GLY A 116 -0.86 18.14 -1.66
C GLY A 116 -0.88 17.73 -0.17
N ARG A 117 -1.56 18.50 0.72
CA ARG A 117 -1.67 18.19 2.14
C ARG A 117 -2.37 16.86 2.39
N LEU A 118 -3.48 16.64 1.73
CA LEU A 118 -4.23 15.39 1.85
C LEU A 118 -3.47 14.20 1.25
N SER A 119 -2.76 14.41 0.14
CA SER A 119 -1.89 13.36 -0.43
C SER A 119 -0.71 13.03 0.50
N ALA A 120 -0.13 14.02 1.21
CA ALA A 120 0.88 13.77 2.22
C ALA A 120 0.32 12.97 3.41
N LEU A 121 -0.90 13.29 3.84
CA LEU A 121 -1.61 12.54 4.86
C LEU A 121 -1.84 11.08 4.42
N GLY A 122 -2.22 10.86 3.15
CA GLY A 122 -2.32 9.52 2.57
C GLY A 122 -1.01 8.75 2.61
N VAL A 123 0.11 9.39 2.27
CA VAL A 123 1.44 8.77 2.39
C VAL A 123 1.75 8.43 3.85
N ALA A 124 1.39 9.30 4.79
CA ALA A 124 1.58 9.04 6.22
C ALA A 124 0.77 7.83 6.72
N VAL A 125 -0.40 7.57 6.15
CA VAL A 125 -1.18 6.33 6.41
C VAL A 125 -0.46 5.10 5.85
N GLY A 126 0.14 5.22 4.66
CA GLY A 126 0.73 4.09 3.94
C GLY A 126 2.10 3.65 4.44
N PHE A 127 2.86 4.51 5.11
CA PHE A 127 4.24 4.24 5.52
C PHE A 127 4.45 4.49 7.02
N SER A 128 5.39 3.77 7.61
CA SER A 128 5.81 4.01 9.00
C SER A 128 6.76 5.20 9.05
N LYS A 129 6.31 6.31 9.67
CA LYS A 129 7.11 7.53 9.86
C LYS A 129 7.81 8.00 8.57
N PRO A 130 7.08 8.24 7.48
CA PRO A 130 7.68 8.67 6.23
C PRO A 130 8.29 10.07 6.38
N ARG A 131 9.51 10.25 5.88
CA ARG A 131 10.22 11.53 5.85
C ARG A 131 10.67 11.83 4.43
N GLY A 132 10.62 13.09 4.01
CA GLY A 132 11.02 13.55 2.69
C GLY A 132 9.92 14.30 1.97
N LEU A 133 9.95 14.27 0.64
CA LEU A 133 8.97 14.92 -0.24
C LEU A 133 7.92 13.93 -0.74
N ILE A 134 6.72 14.41 -0.95
CA ILE A 134 5.77 13.76 -1.82
C ILE A 134 5.65 14.55 -3.12
N ALA A 135 5.43 13.82 -4.21
CA ALA A 135 4.91 14.39 -5.44
C ALA A 135 3.65 13.60 -5.83
N ASP A 136 2.52 14.29 -5.99
CA ASP A 136 1.25 13.68 -6.44
C ASP A 136 0.96 14.11 -7.87
N LEU A 137 0.98 13.17 -8.80
CA LEU A 137 0.72 13.44 -10.22
C LEU A 137 -0.74 13.16 -10.56
N GLY A 138 -1.49 14.26 -10.69
CA GLY A 138 -2.84 14.29 -11.21
C GLY A 138 -2.92 14.22 -12.75
N GLY A 139 -4.09 14.54 -13.30
CA GLY A 139 -4.29 14.60 -14.75
C GLY A 139 -3.70 15.87 -15.38
N THR A 140 -3.85 17.01 -14.73
CA THR A 140 -3.40 18.32 -15.20
C THR A 140 -2.28 18.92 -14.36
N SER A 141 -2.23 18.61 -13.08
CA SER A 141 -1.25 19.17 -12.14
C SER A 141 -0.39 18.10 -11.46
N MET A 142 0.68 18.55 -10.85
CA MET A 142 1.53 17.82 -9.93
C MET A 142 1.76 18.68 -8.69
N GLU A 143 1.46 18.13 -7.52
CA GLU A 143 1.68 18.75 -6.23
C GLU A 143 2.96 18.20 -5.60
N LEU A 144 3.87 19.10 -5.18
CA LEU A 144 5.15 18.77 -4.53
C LEU A 144 5.21 19.43 -3.16
N ARG A 145 5.46 18.66 -2.09
CA ARG A 145 5.59 19.18 -0.73
C ARG A 145 6.30 18.22 0.22
N PRO A 146 6.74 18.66 1.40
CA PRO A 146 7.18 17.77 2.48
C PRO A 146 6.03 16.87 2.95
N VAL A 147 6.37 15.63 3.33
CA VAL A 147 5.40 14.71 3.97
C VAL A 147 5.00 15.23 5.34
N GLU A 148 5.98 15.72 6.10
CA GLU A 148 5.79 16.27 7.46
C GLU A 148 5.85 17.79 7.45
N GLY A 149 5.24 18.40 8.48
CA GLY A 149 5.32 19.83 8.72
C GLY A 149 4.27 20.66 8.00
N SER A 150 4.25 21.95 8.33
CA SER A 150 3.33 22.96 7.80
C SER A 150 3.85 23.70 6.56
N THR A 151 5.03 23.34 6.06
CA THR A 151 5.65 24.01 4.91
C THR A 151 4.75 23.93 3.69
N LYS A 152 4.50 25.08 3.07
CA LYS A 152 3.69 25.16 1.83
C LYS A 152 4.39 24.39 0.73
N GLY A 153 3.60 23.58 0.02
CA GLY A 153 4.04 22.92 -1.22
C GLY A 153 3.94 23.84 -2.43
N ALA A 154 4.33 23.30 -3.58
CA ALA A 154 4.12 23.91 -4.89
C ALA A 154 3.18 23.03 -5.73
N SER A 155 2.42 23.67 -6.62
CA SER A 155 1.59 23.01 -7.63
C SER A 155 2.10 23.43 -9.02
N PHE A 156 2.28 22.45 -9.89
CA PHE A 156 2.81 22.63 -11.23
C PHE A 156 1.81 22.10 -12.26
N LEU A 157 1.55 22.84 -13.33
CA LEU A 157 0.72 22.38 -14.45
C LEU A 157 1.54 21.45 -15.37
N LEU A 158 1.95 20.31 -14.83
CA LEU A 158 2.81 19.29 -15.47
C LEU A 158 2.13 17.92 -15.60
N GLY A 159 0.83 17.82 -15.35
CA GLY A 159 0.09 16.59 -15.59
C GLY A 159 0.00 16.22 -17.07
N PRO A 160 -0.25 14.94 -17.42
CA PRO A 160 -0.28 14.47 -18.82
C PRO A 160 -1.31 15.18 -19.72
N LEU A 161 -2.30 15.84 -19.13
CA LEU A 161 -3.33 16.61 -19.86
C LEU A 161 -3.04 18.12 -19.90
N ALA A 162 -1.91 18.58 -19.37
CA ALA A 162 -1.55 20.00 -19.37
C ALA A 162 -0.94 20.40 -20.72
N ARG A 163 -1.19 21.67 -21.16
CA ARG A 163 -0.61 22.21 -22.41
C ARG A 163 0.92 22.22 -22.45
N ALA A 164 1.55 22.43 -21.31
CA ALA A 164 3.01 22.47 -21.19
C ALA A 164 3.70 21.13 -21.53
N THR A 165 2.91 20.11 -21.77
CA THR A 165 3.39 18.72 -21.94
C THR A 165 3.14 18.19 -23.35
N ASP A 166 3.29 19.06 -24.39
CA ASP A 166 3.10 18.63 -25.78
C ASP A 166 4.01 17.44 -26.13
N ILE A 167 3.38 16.25 -26.21
CA ILE A 167 4.05 14.98 -26.48
C ILE A 167 4.66 14.89 -27.89
N LYS A 168 4.32 15.83 -28.78
CA LYS A 168 4.88 15.90 -30.14
C LYS A 168 6.28 16.48 -30.17
N LEU A 169 6.70 17.18 -29.11
CA LEU A 169 8.05 17.71 -29.01
C LEU A 169 9.07 16.60 -28.77
N PRO A 170 10.29 16.71 -29.31
CA PRO A 170 11.41 15.82 -28.99
C PRO A 170 11.65 15.74 -27.49
N TYR A 171 12.04 14.56 -27.03
CA TYR A 171 12.26 14.24 -25.62
C TYR A 171 13.13 15.26 -24.88
N GLU A 172 14.28 15.64 -25.47
CA GLU A 172 15.20 16.61 -24.88
C GLU A 172 14.59 18.02 -24.74
N LYS A 173 13.77 18.44 -25.68
CA LYS A 173 13.05 19.72 -25.58
C LYS A 173 12.04 19.69 -24.45
N ARG A 174 11.30 18.60 -24.30
CA ARG A 174 10.34 18.42 -23.21
C ARG A 174 11.05 18.41 -21.85
N ARG A 175 12.18 17.70 -21.74
CA ARG A 175 13.00 17.67 -20.51
C ARG A 175 13.43 19.08 -20.11
N LYS A 176 13.92 19.89 -21.05
CA LYS A 176 14.31 21.29 -20.80
C LYS A 176 13.16 22.15 -20.31
N ILE A 177 11.98 22.01 -20.91
CA ILE A 177 10.76 22.76 -20.51
C ILE A 177 10.35 22.35 -19.09
N ILE A 178 10.24 21.05 -18.81
CA ILE A 178 9.88 20.53 -17.50
C ILE A 178 10.88 21.01 -16.45
N ARG A 179 12.17 20.88 -16.73
CA ARG A 179 13.23 21.34 -15.80
C ARG A 179 13.11 22.83 -15.50
N LYS A 180 12.90 23.67 -16.52
CA LYS A 180 12.71 25.11 -16.35
C LYS A 180 11.52 25.41 -15.42
N ILE A 181 10.36 24.81 -15.66
CA ILE A 181 9.17 25.00 -14.84
C ILE A 181 9.43 24.58 -13.39
N LEU A 182 10.09 23.43 -13.18
CA LEU A 182 10.39 22.93 -11.84
C LEU A 182 11.36 23.87 -11.10
N VAL A 183 12.45 24.29 -11.73
CA VAL A 183 13.47 25.15 -11.11
C VAL A 183 12.94 26.55 -10.77
N GLU A 184 12.17 27.15 -11.69
CA GLU A 184 11.63 28.51 -11.49
C GLU A 184 10.58 28.59 -10.38
N ASN A 185 9.89 27.49 -10.08
CA ASN A 185 8.78 27.46 -9.14
C ASN A 185 9.01 26.53 -7.94
N GLN A 186 10.22 25.98 -7.81
CA GLN A 186 10.53 25.07 -6.72
C GLN A 186 10.71 25.86 -5.41
N PRO A 187 9.91 25.55 -4.37
CA PRO A 187 10.16 26.09 -3.04
C PRO A 187 11.46 25.49 -2.47
N SER A 188 12.18 26.29 -1.69
CA SER A 188 13.30 25.76 -0.89
C SER A 188 12.76 24.91 0.24
N PHE A 189 13.05 23.61 0.21
CA PHE A 189 12.73 22.68 1.29
C PHE A 189 13.99 22.36 2.08
N ALA A 190 14.05 22.77 3.35
CA ALA A 190 15.06 22.28 4.27
C ALA A 190 14.68 20.85 4.70
N LEU A 191 15.33 19.83 4.11
CA LEU A 191 15.04 18.44 4.38
C LEU A 191 16.26 17.69 4.88
N ASP A 192 16.09 16.91 5.93
CA ASP A 192 17.12 16.00 6.46
C ASP A 192 17.30 14.75 5.59
N THR A 193 16.44 14.53 4.60
CA THR A 193 16.42 13.30 3.77
C THR A 193 15.99 13.60 2.34
N LYS A 194 16.75 13.03 1.39
CA LYS A 194 16.47 13.11 -0.05
C LYS A 194 15.56 11.97 -0.52
N LYS A 195 14.44 11.70 0.16
CA LYS A 195 13.46 10.69 -0.26
C LYS A 195 12.28 11.33 -0.97
N LEU A 196 11.88 10.77 -2.09
CA LEU A 196 10.69 11.16 -2.84
C LEU A 196 9.65 10.05 -2.82
N TYR A 197 8.44 10.35 -2.38
CA TYR A 197 7.27 9.47 -2.48
C TYR A 197 6.44 9.89 -3.69
N ALA A 198 6.35 9.03 -4.70
CA ALA A 198 5.59 9.28 -5.90
C ALA A 198 4.17 8.73 -5.76
N VAL A 199 3.19 9.62 -5.78
CA VAL A 199 1.75 9.36 -5.69
C VAL A 199 1.11 9.56 -7.05
N GLY A 200 0.07 8.82 -7.32
CA GLY A 200 -0.71 8.96 -8.56
C GLY A 200 -0.65 7.73 -9.45
N GLY A 201 -1.66 7.63 -10.29
CA GLY A 201 -1.81 6.44 -11.12
C GLY A 201 -0.84 6.37 -12.28
N ALA A 202 -0.30 7.50 -12.72
CA ALA A 202 0.65 7.56 -13.82
C ALA A 202 2.00 6.97 -13.38
N TRP A 203 2.52 7.35 -12.22
CA TRP A 203 3.78 6.81 -11.71
C TRP A 203 3.69 5.37 -11.23
N ARG A 204 2.52 4.95 -10.69
CA ARG A 204 2.28 3.51 -10.48
C ARG A 204 2.34 2.70 -11.77
N ASN A 205 1.98 3.32 -12.91
CA ASN A 205 2.13 2.69 -14.21
C ASN A 205 3.60 2.59 -14.65
N VAL A 206 4.40 3.65 -14.42
CA VAL A 206 5.86 3.60 -14.63
C VAL A 206 6.48 2.45 -13.84
N ALA A 207 6.13 2.31 -12.56
CA ALA A 207 6.59 1.22 -11.73
C ALA A 207 6.15 -0.17 -12.25
N ALA A 208 4.90 -0.29 -12.69
CA ALA A 208 4.38 -1.56 -13.22
C ALA A 208 5.14 -1.99 -14.49
N VAL A 209 5.45 -1.04 -15.37
CA VAL A 209 6.29 -1.30 -16.56
C VAL A 209 7.69 -1.71 -16.14
N HIS A 210 8.33 -0.99 -15.21
CA HIS A 210 9.66 -1.35 -14.75
C HIS A 210 9.70 -2.73 -14.08
N MET A 211 8.69 -3.07 -13.27
CA MET A 211 8.56 -4.41 -12.70
C MET A 211 8.46 -5.50 -13.77
N MET A 212 7.76 -5.21 -14.88
CA MET A 212 7.68 -6.13 -16.02
C MET A 212 9.05 -6.28 -16.70
N LEU A 213 9.72 -5.18 -17.01
CA LEU A 213 11.04 -5.18 -17.66
C LEU A 213 12.11 -5.94 -16.87
N ARG A 214 12.00 -5.95 -15.53
CA ARG A 214 12.92 -6.65 -14.65
C ARG A 214 12.45 -8.03 -14.20
N ASP A 215 11.33 -8.51 -14.73
CA ASP A 215 10.69 -9.72 -14.22
C ASP A 215 10.63 -9.74 -12.69
N TYR A 216 10.14 -8.61 -12.11
CA TYR A 216 10.06 -8.45 -10.67
C TYR A 216 8.91 -9.30 -10.12
N PRO A 217 9.19 -10.22 -9.17
CA PRO A 217 8.22 -11.26 -8.81
C PRO A 217 7.02 -10.75 -8.02
N LEU A 218 7.22 -9.72 -7.20
CA LEU A 218 6.15 -9.12 -6.39
C LEU A 218 5.57 -7.90 -7.10
N ARG A 219 4.49 -8.09 -7.86
CA ARG A 219 3.83 -7.02 -8.61
C ARG A 219 2.92 -6.14 -7.71
N VAL A 220 3.48 -5.59 -6.65
CA VAL A 220 2.83 -4.64 -5.72
C VAL A 220 3.52 -3.29 -5.88
N ALA A 221 2.76 -2.27 -6.29
CA ALA A 221 3.35 -0.95 -6.53
C ALA A 221 3.71 -0.20 -5.24
N HIS A 222 2.94 -0.40 -4.15
CA HIS A 222 3.19 0.28 -2.88
C HIS A 222 4.51 -0.17 -2.25
N GLY A 223 5.38 0.79 -1.94
CA GLY A 223 6.70 0.52 -1.37
C GLY A 223 7.74 0.06 -2.41
N TYR A 224 7.40 0.05 -3.71
CA TYR A 224 8.38 -0.24 -4.75
C TYR A 224 9.33 0.93 -4.92
N GLU A 225 10.63 0.63 -4.88
CA GLU A 225 11.68 1.62 -5.04
C GLU A 225 12.28 1.56 -6.44
N MET A 226 12.52 2.72 -7.04
CA MET A 226 13.18 2.87 -8.32
C MET A 226 14.31 3.89 -8.21
N SER A 227 15.44 3.58 -8.83
CA SER A 227 16.51 4.53 -9.07
C SER A 227 16.19 5.37 -10.31
N ARG A 228 16.95 6.45 -10.52
CA ARG A 228 16.88 7.23 -11.76
C ARG A 228 17.15 6.36 -12.98
N LYS A 229 18.17 5.49 -12.94
CA LYS A 229 18.47 4.56 -14.04
C LYS A 229 17.29 3.63 -14.35
N ASP A 230 16.57 3.17 -13.35
CA ASP A 230 15.39 2.33 -13.55
C ASP A 230 14.28 3.07 -14.29
N ILE A 231 14.15 4.39 -14.08
CA ILE A 231 13.18 5.21 -14.79
C ILE A 231 13.61 5.46 -16.23
N GLU A 232 14.91 5.70 -16.47
CA GLU A 232 15.44 5.83 -17.84
C GLU A 232 15.21 4.54 -18.65
N ASN A 233 15.36 3.36 -18.08
CA ASN A 233 15.02 2.11 -18.75
C ASN A 233 13.55 2.05 -19.20
N VAL A 234 12.61 2.64 -18.42
CA VAL A 234 11.20 2.74 -18.83
C VAL A 234 11.02 3.72 -19.98
N ILE A 235 11.78 4.81 -20.00
CA ILE A 235 11.77 5.80 -21.07
C ILE A 235 12.26 5.15 -22.36
N GLU A 236 13.41 4.49 -22.34
CA GLU A 236 13.99 3.78 -23.48
C GLU A 236 13.02 2.74 -24.05
N ALA A 237 12.38 1.96 -23.17
CA ALA A 237 11.37 0.99 -23.60
C ALA A 237 10.14 1.66 -24.24
N ALA A 238 9.70 2.81 -23.70
CA ALA A 238 8.58 3.56 -24.25
C ALA A 238 8.91 4.21 -25.61
N GLU A 239 10.16 4.61 -25.84
CA GLU A 239 10.66 5.09 -27.14
C GLU A 239 10.76 3.94 -28.14
N LEU A 240 11.35 2.79 -27.75
CA LEU A 240 11.44 1.61 -28.59
C LEU A 240 10.05 1.14 -29.07
N ALA A 241 9.04 1.21 -28.22
CA ALA A 241 7.66 0.86 -28.52
C ALA A 241 7.01 1.74 -29.64
N GLN A 242 7.66 2.81 -30.07
CA GLN A 242 7.18 3.62 -31.21
C GLN A 242 7.47 2.91 -32.55
N SER A 243 8.55 2.15 -32.63
CA SER A 243 8.98 1.43 -33.84
C SER A 243 8.90 -0.09 -33.72
N ASP A 244 8.96 -0.64 -32.50
CA ASP A 244 8.90 -2.09 -32.26
C ASP A 244 7.51 -2.52 -31.76
N LYS A 245 6.83 -3.32 -32.61
CA LYS A 245 5.47 -3.81 -32.33
C LYS A 245 5.40 -4.70 -31.11
N LEU A 246 6.38 -5.59 -30.90
CA LEU A 246 6.39 -6.53 -29.77
C LEU A 246 6.49 -5.78 -28.43
N THR A 247 7.44 -4.84 -28.34
CA THR A 247 7.59 -3.98 -27.16
C THR A 247 6.33 -3.17 -26.90
N ARG A 248 5.70 -2.63 -27.95
CA ARG A 248 4.43 -1.88 -27.85
C ARG A 248 3.32 -2.74 -27.27
N GLU A 249 3.16 -3.99 -27.73
CA GLU A 249 2.16 -4.92 -27.22
C GLU A 249 2.40 -5.25 -25.74
N GLN A 250 3.64 -5.55 -25.35
CA GLN A 250 4.03 -5.83 -23.97
C GLN A 250 3.74 -4.63 -23.04
N LEU A 251 4.17 -3.44 -23.43
CA LEU A 251 3.92 -2.22 -22.65
C LEU A 251 2.43 -1.89 -22.57
N THR A 252 1.67 -2.09 -23.66
CA THR A 252 0.23 -1.87 -23.67
C THR A 252 -0.51 -2.84 -22.77
N ALA A 253 -0.10 -4.12 -22.73
CA ALA A 253 -0.68 -5.13 -21.84
C ALA A 253 -0.59 -4.72 -20.35
N VAL A 254 0.52 -4.11 -19.95
CA VAL A 254 0.74 -3.62 -18.57
C VAL A 254 0.10 -2.25 -18.37
N SER A 255 0.33 -1.30 -19.28
CA SER A 255 -0.07 0.10 -19.16
C SER A 255 -1.55 0.32 -19.46
N LYS A 256 -2.15 -0.51 -20.29
CA LYS A 256 -3.56 -0.41 -20.72
C LYS A 256 -3.86 1.02 -21.22
N ARG A 257 -4.83 1.66 -20.61
CA ARG A 257 -5.29 3.02 -20.97
C ARG A 257 -4.29 4.14 -20.67
N ARG A 258 -3.14 3.84 -20.06
CA ARG A 258 -2.09 4.82 -19.71
C ARG A 258 -0.85 4.73 -20.57
N PHE A 259 -0.87 3.91 -21.60
CA PHE A 259 0.27 3.75 -22.50
C PHE A 259 0.71 5.10 -23.08
N GLU A 260 -0.23 5.88 -23.60
CA GLU A 260 0.07 7.19 -24.21
C GLU A 260 0.69 8.22 -23.24
N SER A 261 0.34 8.16 -21.96
CA SER A 261 0.89 9.06 -20.94
C SER A 261 2.18 8.54 -20.30
N LEU A 262 2.59 7.30 -20.59
CA LEU A 262 3.76 6.67 -19.99
C LEU A 262 5.07 7.43 -20.28
N PRO A 263 5.38 7.84 -21.53
CA PRO A 263 6.63 8.54 -21.83
C PRO A 263 6.75 9.87 -21.07
N HIS A 264 5.64 10.63 -21.01
CA HIS A 264 5.62 11.88 -20.26
C HIS A 264 5.79 11.68 -18.76
N SER A 265 5.09 10.69 -18.20
CA SER A 265 5.11 10.44 -16.77
C SER A 265 6.48 9.94 -16.29
N ALA A 266 7.17 9.13 -17.09
CA ALA A 266 8.52 8.67 -16.80
C ALA A 266 9.54 9.84 -16.93
N LEU A 267 9.43 10.66 -18.00
CA LEU A 267 10.28 11.83 -18.19
C LEU A 267 10.14 12.84 -17.05
N LEU A 268 8.92 13.15 -16.63
CA LEU A 268 8.66 14.06 -15.52
C LEU A 268 9.29 13.54 -14.23
N LEU A 269 9.15 12.23 -13.96
CA LEU A 269 9.72 11.62 -12.76
C LEU A 269 11.25 11.66 -12.77
N SER A 270 11.89 11.31 -13.89
CA SER A 270 13.34 11.37 -14.05
C SER A 270 13.84 12.82 -13.88
N THR A 271 13.19 13.79 -14.52
CA THR A 271 13.56 15.21 -14.42
C THR A 271 13.36 15.76 -13.01
N LEU A 272 12.33 15.31 -12.31
CA LEU A 272 12.07 15.68 -10.91
C LEU A 272 13.17 15.16 -9.98
N LEU A 273 13.63 13.93 -10.17
CA LEU A 273 14.76 13.38 -9.39
C LEU A 273 16.04 14.19 -9.62
N ASP A 274 16.29 14.63 -10.86
CA ASP A 274 17.43 15.50 -11.18
C ASP A 274 17.36 16.83 -10.44
N VAL A 275 16.21 17.49 -10.49
CA VAL A 275 16.00 18.82 -9.88
C VAL A 275 16.07 18.73 -8.35
N LEU A 276 15.60 17.65 -7.76
CA LEU A 276 15.62 17.43 -6.32
C LEU A 276 16.95 16.81 -5.82
N GLU A 277 17.88 16.54 -6.73
CA GLU A 277 19.17 15.87 -6.41
C GLU A 277 18.98 14.60 -5.57
N THR A 278 18.00 13.78 -5.94
CA THR A 278 17.70 12.50 -5.29
C THR A 278 17.82 11.34 -6.27
N ASP A 279 18.40 10.24 -5.81
CA ASP A 279 18.64 9.07 -6.67
C ASP A 279 17.49 8.06 -6.65
N ARG A 280 16.58 8.16 -5.69
CA ARG A 280 15.55 7.15 -5.46
C ARG A 280 14.18 7.75 -5.25
N VAL A 281 13.19 7.05 -5.81
CA VAL A 281 11.78 7.31 -5.60
C VAL A 281 11.09 6.05 -5.04
N ILE A 282 10.16 6.27 -4.12
CA ILE A 282 9.31 5.24 -3.51
C ILE A 282 7.89 5.43 -4.02
N ILE A 283 7.32 4.40 -4.62
CA ILE A 283 5.96 4.46 -5.16
C ILE A 283 4.93 4.28 -4.04
N SER A 284 3.97 5.19 -3.96
CA SER A 284 2.85 5.07 -3.02
C SER A 284 1.55 4.69 -3.71
N SER A 285 0.86 3.69 -3.15
CA SER A 285 -0.53 3.40 -3.51
C SER A 285 -1.52 4.22 -2.68
N PHE A 286 -1.07 4.78 -1.59
CA PHE A 286 -1.80 5.70 -0.72
C PHE A 286 -1.56 7.14 -1.17
N GLY A 287 -2.60 7.97 -1.19
CA GLY A 287 -2.53 9.36 -1.66
C GLY A 287 -3.80 10.13 -1.28
N LEU A 288 -4.26 11.04 -2.16
CA LEU A 288 -5.35 11.96 -1.90
C LEU A 288 -6.58 11.30 -1.23
N ARG A 289 -7.09 10.21 -1.76
CA ARG A 289 -8.31 9.56 -1.24
C ARG A 289 -8.11 8.96 0.15
N ASP A 290 -6.94 8.37 0.37
CA ASP A 290 -6.58 7.81 1.67
C ASP A 290 -6.41 8.93 2.70
N GLY A 291 -5.84 10.06 2.29
CA GLY A 291 -5.74 11.26 3.09
C GLY A 291 -7.10 11.87 3.43
N VAL A 292 -8.01 11.96 2.46
CA VAL A 292 -9.39 12.41 2.70
C VAL A 292 -10.10 11.48 3.68
N ALA A 293 -9.96 10.16 3.53
CA ALA A 293 -10.53 9.19 4.46
C ALA A 293 -9.91 9.28 5.86
N ALA A 294 -8.63 9.60 5.94
CA ALA A 294 -7.87 9.67 7.18
C ALA A 294 -7.99 11.01 7.91
N GLU A 295 -8.53 12.05 7.27
CA GLU A 295 -8.64 13.37 7.90
C GLU A 295 -9.47 13.28 9.20
N GLY A 296 -8.87 13.79 10.30
CA GLY A 296 -9.44 13.69 11.64
C GLY A 296 -9.20 12.35 12.36
N LEU A 297 -8.48 11.39 11.75
CA LEU A 297 -8.06 10.18 12.44
C LEU A 297 -6.69 10.37 13.11
N PRO A 298 -6.45 9.74 14.26
CA PRO A 298 -5.11 9.68 14.84
C PRO A 298 -4.23 8.80 13.95
N ILE A 299 -3.31 9.42 13.21
CA ILE A 299 -2.35 8.70 12.39
C ILE A 299 -1.06 8.54 13.16
N GLU A 300 -0.91 7.42 13.80
CA GLU A 300 0.30 7.03 14.52
C GLU A 300 1.02 5.93 13.73
N GLY A 301 1.77 6.30 12.72
CA GLY A 301 2.76 5.51 11.98
C GLY A 301 2.55 3.98 11.97
N ALA A 302 3.21 3.29 12.89
CA ALA A 302 3.19 1.82 12.96
C ALA A 302 1.86 1.20 13.45
N SER A 303 0.98 1.95 14.12
CA SER A 303 -0.30 1.44 14.63
C SER A 303 -1.26 1.03 13.50
N GLY A 304 -1.19 1.70 12.36
CA GLY A 304 -2.02 1.38 11.20
C GLY A 304 -1.89 -0.07 10.72
N LEU A 305 -0.71 -0.68 10.80
CA LEU A 305 -0.52 -2.09 10.44
C LEU A 305 -1.20 -3.03 11.44
N LEU A 306 -1.11 -2.74 12.74
CA LEU A 306 -1.70 -3.59 13.79
C LEU A 306 -3.23 -3.58 13.76
N ASP A 307 -3.83 -2.45 13.36
CA ASP A 307 -5.28 -2.34 13.15
C ASP A 307 -5.70 -2.94 11.80
N ALA A 308 -4.88 -2.80 10.75
CA ALA A 308 -5.20 -3.26 9.40
C ALA A 308 -5.28 -4.79 9.29
N VAL A 309 -4.38 -5.52 9.96
CA VAL A 309 -4.35 -6.99 9.87
C VAL A 309 -5.64 -7.62 10.39
N PRO A 310 -6.10 -7.36 11.63
CA PRO A 310 -7.34 -7.95 12.12
C PRO A 310 -8.58 -7.45 11.36
N LEU A 311 -8.56 -6.21 10.85
CA LEU A 311 -9.64 -5.68 10.03
C LEU A 311 -9.74 -6.42 8.69
N TYR A 312 -8.64 -6.56 7.98
CA TYR A 312 -8.58 -7.24 6.68
C TYR A 312 -8.92 -8.72 6.77
N LEU A 313 -8.43 -9.41 7.81
CA LEU A 313 -8.69 -10.82 8.06
C LEU A 313 -10.04 -11.09 8.73
N GLN A 314 -10.80 -10.05 9.08
CA GLN A 314 -12.05 -10.15 9.85
C GLN A 314 -11.89 -11.01 11.11
N SER A 315 -10.79 -10.78 11.85
CA SER A 315 -10.37 -11.59 12.98
C SER A 315 -11.38 -11.52 14.13
N SER A 316 -11.77 -12.68 14.65
CA SER A 316 -12.61 -12.76 15.83
C SER A 316 -11.90 -12.20 17.08
N PRO A 317 -12.64 -11.85 18.16
CA PRO A 317 -12.02 -11.46 19.42
C PRO A 317 -11.03 -12.51 19.95
N GLN A 318 -11.36 -13.80 19.82
CA GLN A 318 -10.49 -14.92 20.21
C GLN A 318 -9.20 -14.97 19.40
N SER A 319 -9.29 -14.80 18.07
CA SER A 319 -8.09 -14.76 17.21
C SER A 319 -7.20 -13.56 17.51
N ARG A 320 -7.78 -12.41 17.86
CA ARG A 320 -7.02 -11.22 18.28
C ARG A 320 -6.29 -11.44 19.60
N LEU A 321 -6.97 -12.03 20.58
CA LEU A 321 -6.36 -12.39 21.86
C LEU A 321 -5.24 -13.41 21.65
N PHE A 322 -5.51 -14.46 20.89
CA PHE A 322 -4.50 -15.46 20.56
C PHE A 322 -3.27 -14.85 19.87
N GLY A 323 -3.45 -13.97 18.91
CA GLY A 323 -2.34 -13.29 18.23
C GLY A 323 -1.45 -12.46 19.18
N ARG A 324 -2.05 -11.80 20.20
CA ARG A 324 -1.30 -11.07 21.23
C ARG A 324 -0.49 -12.01 22.11
N GLU A 325 -1.12 -13.06 22.64
CA GLU A 325 -0.44 -14.05 23.48
C GLU A 325 0.62 -14.83 22.70
N LEU A 326 0.39 -15.06 21.40
CA LEU A 326 1.39 -15.69 20.53
C LEU A 326 2.63 -14.81 20.34
N TYR A 327 2.47 -13.49 20.25
CA TYR A 327 3.63 -12.61 20.26
C TYR A 327 4.38 -12.67 21.60
N SER A 328 3.67 -12.64 22.73
CA SER A 328 4.28 -12.75 24.08
C SER A 328 5.05 -14.07 24.23
N PHE A 329 4.49 -15.17 23.75
CA PHE A 329 5.11 -16.50 23.75
C PHE A 329 6.39 -16.54 22.90
N ILE A 330 6.41 -15.86 21.75
CA ILE A 330 7.54 -15.86 20.81
C ILE A 330 8.58 -14.78 21.16
N HIS A 331 8.19 -13.76 21.91
CA HIS A 331 9.05 -12.60 22.21
C HIS A 331 10.45 -12.94 22.72
N PRO A 332 10.65 -13.95 23.61
CA PRO A 332 12.00 -14.31 24.10
C PRO A 332 12.98 -14.72 22.98
N ILE A 333 12.47 -15.21 21.86
CA ILE A 333 13.28 -15.58 20.68
C ILE A 333 13.22 -14.54 19.55
N SER A 334 12.63 -13.36 19.79
CA SER A 334 12.31 -12.39 18.72
C SER A 334 13.53 -11.73 18.09
N LYS A 335 14.61 -11.51 18.86
CA LYS A 335 15.83 -10.81 18.40
C LYS A 335 16.46 -11.43 17.14
N GLN A 336 16.33 -12.72 16.95
CA GLN A 336 16.90 -13.42 15.80
C GLN A 336 16.19 -13.09 14.47
N PHE A 337 14.95 -12.60 14.51
CA PHE A 337 14.16 -12.38 13.29
C PHE A 337 14.57 -11.12 12.53
N LYS A 338 15.18 -10.13 13.20
CA LYS A 338 15.62 -8.85 12.62
C LYS A 338 14.48 -8.02 12.01
N GLN A 339 13.24 -8.29 12.41
CA GLN A 339 12.07 -7.49 12.04
C GLN A 339 11.71 -6.56 13.20
N SER A 340 11.00 -5.46 12.87
CA SER A 340 10.48 -4.56 13.92
C SER A 340 9.45 -5.29 14.77
N GLU A 341 9.30 -4.85 16.02
CA GLU A 341 8.27 -5.38 16.92
C GLU A 341 6.87 -5.30 16.29
N THR A 342 6.55 -4.18 15.65
CA THR A 342 5.26 -3.98 14.97
C THR A 342 5.01 -5.04 13.89
N VAL A 343 6.02 -5.35 13.07
CA VAL A 343 5.90 -6.37 12.02
C VAL A 343 5.73 -7.75 12.64
N LEU A 344 6.46 -8.09 13.70
CA LEU A 344 6.32 -9.38 14.39
C LEU A 344 4.93 -9.54 15.04
N ARG A 345 4.41 -8.50 15.69
CA ARG A 345 3.05 -8.49 16.25
C ARG A 345 2.00 -8.67 15.17
N ALA A 346 2.16 -7.98 14.03
CA ALA A 346 1.27 -8.13 12.88
C ALA A 346 1.29 -9.56 12.36
N ILE A 347 2.46 -10.19 12.22
CA ILE A 347 2.59 -11.59 11.77
C ILE A 347 1.91 -12.56 12.76
N CYS A 348 2.08 -12.37 14.05
CA CYS A 348 1.39 -13.19 15.06
C CYS A 348 -0.15 -13.06 14.96
N SER A 349 -0.65 -11.84 14.63
CA SER A 349 -2.07 -11.61 14.38
C SER A 349 -2.59 -12.29 13.09
N MET A 350 -1.70 -12.70 12.19
CA MET A 350 -2.03 -13.46 10.98
C MET A 350 -2.09 -14.99 11.23
N ALA A 351 -1.84 -15.45 12.44
CA ALA A 351 -1.75 -16.89 12.74
C ALA A 351 -3.01 -17.69 12.35
N ASP A 352 -4.17 -17.07 12.36
CA ASP A 352 -5.45 -17.69 11.99
C ASP A 352 -5.94 -17.36 10.57
N ALA A 353 -5.12 -16.71 9.74
CA ALA A 353 -5.51 -16.32 8.38
C ALA A 353 -6.05 -17.50 7.54
N GLY A 354 -5.48 -18.69 7.70
CA GLY A 354 -5.91 -19.92 7.01
C GLY A 354 -6.88 -20.81 7.79
N ALA A 355 -7.42 -20.36 8.93
CA ALA A 355 -8.19 -21.22 9.81
C ALA A 355 -9.47 -21.82 9.15
N ARG A 356 -10.04 -21.11 8.19
CA ARG A 356 -11.25 -21.52 7.45
C ARG A 356 -10.96 -22.06 6.05
N MET A 357 -9.68 -22.17 5.66
CA MET A 357 -9.27 -22.66 4.36
C MET A 357 -9.08 -24.16 4.36
N HIS A 358 -9.23 -24.80 3.20
CA HIS A 358 -9.01 -26.23 3.04
C HIS A 358 -7.60 -26.64 3.51
N PRO A 359 -7.45 -27.70 4.32
CA PRO A 359 -6.16 -28.09 4.92
C PRO A 359 -5.02 -28.24 3.90
N ASP A 360 -5.25 -28.81 2.75
CA ASP A 360 -4.21 -29.11 1.76
C ASP A 360 -3.68 -27.86 1.05
N HIS A 361 -4.49 -26.82 0.96
CA HIS A 361 -4.19 -25.60 0.20
C HIS A 361 -3.90 -24.38 1.08
N ARG A 362 -4.24 -24.44 2.37
CA ARG A 362 -4.22 -23.27 3.26
C ARG A 362 -2.85 -22.57 3.33
N ALA A 363 -1.77 -23.30 3.31
CA ALA A 363 -0.43 -22.71 3.40
C ALA A 363 -0.15 -21.82 2.17
N GLN A 364 -0.43 -22.33 0.98
CA GLN A 364 -0.26 -21.59 -0.27
C GLN A 364 -1.21 -20.40 -0.35
N LEU A 365 -2.49 -20.59 -0.01
CA LEU A 365 -3.49 -19.52 -0.04
C LEU A 365 -3.18 -18.41 0.96
N VAL A 366 -2.72 -18.76 2.16
CA VAL A 366 -2.29 -17.77 3.17
C VAL A 366 -1.06 -17.00 2.70
N HIS A 367 -0.09 -17.69 2.09
CA HIS A 367 1.09 -17.04 1.52
C HIS A 367 0.66 -15.96 0.51
N GLU A 368 -0.17 -16.30 -0.46
CA GLU A 368 -0.65 -15.39 -1.49
C GLU A 368 -1.49 -14.24 -0.90
N GLN A 369 -2.37 -14.55 0.04
CA GLN A 369 -3.21 -13.55 0.70
C GLN A 369 -2.38 -12.52 1.45
N VAL A 370 -1.43 -12.95 2.29
CA VAL A 370 -0.58 -12.06 3.10
C VAL A 370 0.35 -11.24 2.19
N LEU A 371 0.92 -11.89 1.17
CA LEU A 371 1.86 -11.25 0.25
C LEU A 371 1.25 -10.06 -0.48
N ARG A 372 -0.02 -10.15 -0.88
CA ARG A 372 -0.71 -9.15 -1.70
C ARG A 372 -1.73 -8.30 -0.94
N ALA A 373 -1.91 -8.53 0.35
CA ALA A 373 -2.82 -7.73 1.17
C ALA A 373 -2.47 -6.23 1.11
N PRO A 374 -3.46 -5.32 1.16
CA PRO A 374 -3.25 -3.88 1.10
C PRO A 374 -2.75 -3.31 2.45
N PHE A 375 -1.84 -4.01 3.10
CA PHE A 375 -1.31 -3.58 4.39
C PHE A 375 -0.42 -2.35 4.24
N PRO A 376 -0.63 -1.32 5.09
CA PRO A 376 0.28 -0.18 5.19
C PRO A 376 1.60 -0.59 5.88
N ALA A 377 2.61 0.26 5.79
CA ALA A 377 3.85 0.20 6.58
C ALA A 377 4.63 -1.14 6.48
N MET A 378 4.46 -1.89 5.40
CA MET A 378 5.22 -3.11 5.10
C MET A 378 6.04 -2.94 3.83
N SER A 379 7.35 -3.11 3.94
CA SER A 379 8.23 -3.23 2.77
C SER A 379 7.97 -4.53 1.98
N HIS A 380 8.47 -4.64 0.76
CA HIS A 380 8.38 -5.88 0.00
C HIS A 380 9.08 -7.05 0.70
N ALA A 381 10.20 -6.79 1.39
CA ALA A 381 10.90 -7.80 2.19
C ALA A 381 10.06 -8.25 3.39
N ASP A 382 9.40 -7.30 4.12
CA ASP A 382 8.51 -7.63 5.23
C ASP A 382 7.30 -8.44 4.77
N ARG A 383 6.72 -8.11 3.61
CA ARG A 383 5.60 -8.86 3.03
C ARG A 383 5.97 -10.31 2.74
N LEU A 384 7.12 -10.52 2.11
CA LEU A 384 7.63 -11.88 1.82
C LEU A 384 7.96 -12.64 3.10
N PHE A 385 8.59 -11.98 4.06
CA PHE A 385 8.89 -12.57 5.36
C PHE A 385 7.60 -12.99 6.09
N ALA A 386 6.61 -12.10 6.15
CA ALA A 386 5.32 -12.36 6.79
C ALA A 386 4.55 -13.50 6.09
N ALA A 387 4.49 -13.47 4.75
CA ALA A 387 3.82 -14.49 3.96
C ALA A 387 4.45 -15.88 4.18
N HIS A 388 5.79 -15.95 4.17
CA HIS A 388 6.51 -17.20 4.39
C HIS A 388 6.34 -17.71 5.83
N ALA A 389 6.38 -16.83 6.83
CA ALA A 389 6.14 -17.18 8.24
C ALA A 389 4.70 -17.68 8.44
N ALA A 390 3.71 -16.95 7.94
CA ALA A 390 2.30 -17.32 8.04
C ALA A 390 1.99 -18.67 7.36
N ALA A 391 2.57 -18.94 6.20
CA ALA A 391 2.45 -20.23 5.51
C ALA A 391 3.14 -21.37 6.28
N SER A 392 4.36 -21.13 6.80
CA SER A 392 5.12 -22.11 7.58
C SER A 392 4.44 -22.51 8.90
N ARG A 393 3.55 -21.66 9.42
CA ARG A 393 2.69 -22.00 10.57
C ARG A 393 1.75 -23.17 10.25
N TYR A 394 1.33 -23.33 8.99
CA TYR A 394 0.43 -24.42 8.60
C TYR A 394 1.15 -25.68 8.15
N THR A 395 2.31 -25.56 7.52
CA THR A 395 3.12 -26.73 7.11
C THR A 395 4.62 -26.49 7.25
N PHE A 396 5.30 -27.43 7.89
CA PHE A 396 6.78 -27.40 8.01
C PHE A 396 7.47 -27.54 6.64
N LYS A 397 6.80 -28.14 5.67
CA LYS A 397 7.32 -28.42 4.32
C LYS A 397 7.03 -27.29 3.33
N PHE A 398 6.55 -26.12 3.79
CA PHE A 398 6.26 -25.02 2.89
C PHE A 398 7.51 -24.59 2.13
N VAL A 399 7.37 -24.48 0.81
CA VAL A 399 8.36 -23.95 -0.11
C VAL A 399 7.65 -22.91 -0.96
N ASP A 400 8.18 -21.70 -0.99
CA ASP A 400 7.69 -20.62 -1.86
C ASP A 400 8.25 -20.73 -3.27
N ASP A 401 7.70 -19.95 -4.18
CA ASP A 401 8.20 -19.89 -5.56
C ASP A 401 9.67 -19.40 -5.57
N PRO A 402 10.57 -20.10 -6.30
CA PRO A 402 11.98 -19.74 -6.42
C PRO A 402 12.23 -18.29 -6.87
N GLN A 403 11.32 -17.70 -7.65
CA GLN A 403 11.44 -16.32 -8.09
C GLN A 403 11.58 -15.31 -6.95
N TYR A 404 11.01 -15.60 -5.77
CA TYR A 404 11.13 -14.74 -4.58
C TYR A 404 12.52 -14.77 -3.94
N ALA A 405 13.42 -15.67 -4.35
CA ALA A 405 14.77 -15.74 -3.80
C ALA A 405 15.58 -14.44 -4.01
N ARG A 406 15.26 -13.68 -5.07
CA ARG A 406 15.89 -12.38 -5.36
C ARG A 406 15.55 -11.31 -4.33
N LEU A 407 14.38 -11.42 -3.67
CA LEU A 407 13.90 -10.45 -2.70
C LEU A 407 14.09 -10.89 -1.25
N LEU A 408 14.12 -12.19 -1.01
CA LEU A 408 14.25 -12.77 0.31
C LEU A 408 15.33 -13.85 0.31
N GLY A 409 16.55 -13.49 0.70
CA GLY A 409 17.68 -14.40 0.75
C GLY A 409 17.45 -15.59 1.72
N MET A 410 18.18 -16.69 1.50
CA MET A 410 18.02 -17.96 2.22
C MET A 410 18.05 -17.82 3.74
N ALA A 411 18.94 -16.99 4.29
CA ALA A 411 19.01 -16.75 5.73
C ALA A 411 17.74 -16.12 6.28
N THR A 412 17.11 -15.21 5.52
CA THR A 412 15.86 -14.54 5.91
C THR A 412 14.67 -15.49 5.76
N LYS A 413 14.62 -16.32 4.72
CA LYS A 413 13.63 -17.41 4.59
C LYS A 413 13.70 -18.38 5.77
N ARG A 414 14.91 -18.76 6.19
CA ARG A 414 15.09 -19.61 7.38
C ARG A 414 14.52 -18.94 8.64
N ARG A 415 14.79 -17.64 8.86
CA ARG A 415 14.21 -16.90 10.00
C ARG A 415 12.68 -16.85 9.95
N ALA A 416 12.09 -16.61 8.77
CA ALA A 416 10.64 -16.64 8.60
C ALA A 416 10.05 -18.04 8.92
N LYS A 417 10.73 -19.11 8.48
CA LYS A 417 10.33 -20.48 8.80
C LYS A 417 10.43 -20.79 10.31
N ILE A 418 11.47 -20.28 11.00
CA ILE A 418 11.58 -20.40 12.47
C ILE A 418 10.39 -19.72 13.12
N LEU A 419 10.06 -18.49 12.73
CA LEU A 419 8.90 -17.77 13.25
C LEU A 419 7.60 -18.56 13.04
N GLY A 420 7.34 -19.01 11.80
CA GLY A 420 6.14 -19.79 11.49
C GLY A 420 6.07 -21.12 12.26
N THR A 421 7.21 -21.77 12.50
CA THR A 421 7.28 -23.01 13.30
C THR A 421 7.01 -22.73 14.79
N ALA A 422 7.51 -21.61 15.33
CA ALA A 422 7.20 -21.16 16.69
C ALA A 422 5.70 -20.84 16.84
N MET A 423 5.11 -20.14 15.86
CA MET A 423 3.67 -19.90 15.81
C MET A 423 2.87 -21.22 15.77
N ARG A 424 3.38 -22.23 15.06
CA ARG A 424 2.75 -23.55 14.99
C ARG A 424 2.82 -24.27 16.34
N LEU A 425 3.96 -24.22 17.04
CA LEU A 425 4.11 -24.78 18.39
C LEU A 425 3.07 -24.20 19.34
N GLY A 426 3.00 -22.85 19.45
CA GLY A 426 2.02 -22.18 20.30
C GLY A 426 0.57 -22.51 19.92
N SER A 427 0.28 -22.62 18.62
CA SER A 427 -1.05 -22.98 18.13
C SER A 427 -1.47 -24.40 18.46
N VAL A 428 -0.51 -25.36 18.41
CA VAL A 428 -0.78 -26.78 18.71
C VAL A 428 -0.95 -26.99 20.21
N TYR A 429 -0.08 -26.38 21.01
CA TYR A 429 -0.18 -26.46 22.46
C TYR A 429 -1.51 -25.93 22.98
N SER A 430 -1.90 -24.74 22.57
CA SER A 430 -3.05 -24.01 23.12
C SER A 430 -4.38 -24.27 22.43
N GLY A 431 -4.43 -25.03 21.33
CA GLY A 431 -5.63 -25.11 20.49
C GLY A 431 -6.07 -23.74 19.95
N ARG A 432 -5.18 -22.75 19.87
CA ARG A 432 -5.42 -21.35 19.53
C ARG A 432 -6.22 -20.56 20.59
N SER A 433 -6.19 -21.02 21.83
CA SER A 433 -6.71 -20.28 22.99
C SER A 433 -5.61 -19.37 23.54
N GLY A 434 -5.86 -18.04 23.58
CA GLY A 434 -4.93 -17.09 24.20
C GLY A 434 -4.69 -17.39 25.68
N PRO A 435 -5.74 -17.57 26.51
CA PRO A 435 -5.56 -17.91 27.93
C PRO A 435 -4.75 -19.19 28.17
N ILE A 436 -4.96 -20.22 27.36
CA ILE A 436 -4.13 -21.46 27.48
C ILE A 436 -2.69 -21.18 27.05
N LEU A 437 -2.48 -20.41 25.96
CA LEU A 437 -1.11 -20.09 25.53
C LEU A 437 -0.31 -19.32 26.60
N ALA A 438 -0.99 -18.46 27.35
CA ALA A 438 -0.37 -17.68 28.44
C ALA A 438 0.17 -18.56 29.60
N THR A 439 -0.23 -19.83 29.70
CA THR A 439 0.28 -20.81 30.70
C THR A 439 1.59 -21.47 30.27
N ALA A 440 2.09 -21.16 29.07
CA ALA A 440 3.36 -21.68 28.57
C ALA A 440 4.37 -20.56 28.29
N LYS A 441 5.64 -20.84 28.54
CA LYS A 441 6.75 -19.92 28.27
C LYS A 441 7.78 -20.58 27.35
N LEU A 442 8.21 -19.86 26.32
CA LEU A 442 9.31 -20.28 25.44
C LEU A 442 10.55 -19.47 25.81
N SER A 443 11.68 -20.13 26.02
CA SER A 443 12.96 -19.47 26.27
C SER A 443 14.08 -20.12 25.45
N ALA A 444 15.14 -19.36 25.17
CA ALA A 444 16.30 -19.84 24.44
C ALA A 444 17.58 -19.29 25.08
N GLY A 445 18.53 -20.15 25.40
CA GLY A 445 19.83 -19.82 26.00
C GLY A 445 20.72 -21.05 26.07
N ASP A 446 22.04 -20.85 26.09
CA ASP A 446 23.05 -21.92 26.28
C ASP A 446 22.87 -23.15 25.35
N GLY A 447 22.45 -22.91 24.12
CA GLY A 447 22.20 -23.98 23.14
C GLY A 447 20.94 -24.79 23.40
N VAL A 448 20.07 -24.35 24.30
CA VAL A 448 18.80 -25.02 24.69
C VAL A 448 17.61 -24.13 24.30
N LEU A 449 16.60 -24.74 23.69
CA LEU A 449 15.27 -24.17 23.52
C LEU A 449 14.32 -24.85 24.50
N LYS A 450 13.90 -24.10 25.52
CA LYS A 450 13.06 -24.62 26.60
C LYS A 450 11.62 -24.18 26.44
N LEU A 451 10.67 -25.12 26.53
CA LEU A 451 9.26 -24.90 26.72
C LEU A 451 8.89 -25.25 28.18
N THR A 452 8.48 -24.24 28.94
CA THR A 452 7.95 -24.41 30.29
C THR A 452 6.45 -24.31 30.27
N VAL A 453 5.74 -25.25 30.88
CA VAL A 453 4.28 -25.33 30.94
C VAL A 453 3.86 -25.40 32.42
N ASP A 454 2.84 -24.64 32.80
CA ASP A 454 2.21 -24.67 34.13
C ASP A 454 1.70 -26.08 34.44
N GLU A 455 1.95 -26.58 35.68
CA GLU A 455 1.61 -27.96 36.09
C GLU A 455 0.13 -28.32 35.88
N ASN A 456 -0.79 -27.35 36.07
CA ASN A 456 -2.22 -27.55 35.84
C ASN A 456 -2.60 -27.80 34.39
N TYR A 457 -1.68 -27.55 33.45
CA TYR A 457 -1.86 -27.70 32.01
C TYR A 457 -0.91 -28.74 31.40
N GLY A 458 -0.24 -29.55 32.24
CA GLY A 458 0.69 -30.59 31.80
C GLY A 458 0.07 -31.59 30.83
N ASP A 459 -1.19 -31.96 31.03
CA ASP A 459 -1.95 -32.87 30.16
C ASP A 459 -2.16 -32.34 28.70
N LEU A 460 -1.92 -31.06 28.44
CA LEU A 460 -1.94 -30.51 27.10
C LEU A 460 -0.66 -30.78 26.31
N VAL A 461 0.37 -31.26 26.96
CA VAL A 461 1.64 -31.64 26.34
C VAL A 461 1.49 -33.00 25.67
N SER A 462 1.14 -32.99 24.41
CA SER A 462 1.02 -34.19 23.57
C SER A 462 2.32 -34.46 22.81
N GLU A 463 2.49 -35.70 22.31
CA GLU A 463 3.58 -36.07 21.39
C GLU A 463 3.72 -35.08 20.20
N THR A 464 2.60 -34.50 19.76
CA THR A 464 2.61 -33.50 18.70
C THR A 464 3.28 -32.20 19.16
N VAL A 465 3.07 -31.77 20.42
CA VAL A 465 3.72 -30.58 20.99
C VAL A 465 5.24 -30.80 21.04
N GLU A 466 5.68 -31.95 21.59
CA GLU A 466 7.09 -32.33 21.69
C GLU A 466 7.76 -32.37 20.33
N ARG A 467 7.10 -32.97 19.35
CA ARG A 467 7.57 -32.98 17.96
C ARG A 467 7.71 -31.58 17.39
N ARG A 468 6.80 -30.63 17.68
CA ARG A 468 6.90 -29.22 17.23
C ARG A 468 8.02 -28.47 17.92
N LEU A 469 8.23 -28.73 19.21
CA LEU A 469 9.37 -28.17 19.95
C LEU A 469 10.70 -28.67 19.34
N SER A 470 10.81 -29.98 19.08
CA SER A 470 11.99 -30.57 18.44
C SER A 470 12.26 -30.01 17.03
N GLN A 471 11.22 -29.83 16.24
CA GLN A 471 11.34 -29.19 14.91
C GLN A 471 11.84 -27.74 14.99
N LEU A 472 11.33 -26.97 15.95
CA LEU A 472 11.76 -25.59 16.16
C LEU A 472 13.21 -25.53 16.64
N ALA A 473 13.56 -26.35 17.64
CA ALA A 473 14.92 -26.44 18.17
C ALA A 473 15.93 -26.83 17.09
N GLY A 474 15.60 -27.81 16.24
CA GLY A 474 16.43 -28.22 15.10
C GLY A 474 16.67 -27.10 14.09
N LEU A 475 15.64 -26.29 13.78
CA LEU A 475 15.81 -25.10 12.92
C LEU A 475 16.71 -24.05 13.59
N MET A 476 16.66 -23.92 14.91
CA MET A 476 17.49 -22.98 15.67
C MET A 476 18.88 -23.53 15.97
N LYS A 477 19.15 -24.80 15.67
CA LYS A 477 20.38 -25.54 16.04
C LYS A 477 20.57 -25.59 17.57
N MET A 478 19.48 -25.85 18.31
CA MET A 478 19.41 -25.96 19.76
C MET A 478 18.88 -27.34 20.16
N ARG A 479 19.15 -27.74 21.42
CA ARG A 479 18.55 -28.91 22.03
C ARG A 479 17.15 -28.55 22.55
N PRO A 480 16.12 -29.33 22.29
CA PRO A 480 14.80 -29.11 22.89
C PRO A 480 14.78 -29.57 24.36
N GLU A 481 14.11 -28.78 25.21
CA GLU A 481 13.83 -29.12 26.60
C GLU A 481 12.38 -28.76 26.91
N LEU A 482 11.68 -29.65 27.60
CA LEU A 482 10.32 -29.46 28.06
C LEU A 482 10.28 -29.65 29.56
N THR A 483 9.67 -28.73 30.30
CA THR A 483 9.51 -28.76 31.75
C THR A 483 8.06 -28.42 32.08
N ILE A 484 7.51 -29.12 33.06
CA ILE A 484 6.20 -28.87 33.68
C ILE A 484 6.47 -28.39 35.09
N GLU A 485 6.08 -27.14 35.40
CA GLU A 485 6.40 -26.46 36.68
C GLU A 485 5.14 -25.76 37.21
#